data_c51878985b4a049f5460a555735f6f1f
#
_entry.id   c51878985b4a049f5460a555735f6f1f
#
_cell.length_a   1.000
_cell.length_b   1.000
_cell.length_c   1.000
_cell.angle_alpha   90.00
_cell.angle_beta   90.00
_cell.angle_gamma   90.00
#
_symmetry.space_group_name_H-M   'P 1'
#
loop_
_entity.id
_entity.type
_entity.pdbx_description
1 polymer ?
#
loop_
_entity_poly.entity_id
_entity_poly.type
_entity_poly.pdbx_seq_one_letter_code
_entity_poly.pdbx_strand_id
1 'polypeptide(L)'
;MINKFLLKEFGLKIRDLRLKNNLSQEKLSFITGFHRTYIGMIERGERNISLTNIAVFSKAFEMDISDLLNFKNQNPKLSYQDYKFKSDS
;
A
#
# COMPACT_ATOMS: atom_id res chain seq x y z
N MET A 1 -3.42 -4.57 -17.20
CA MET A 1 -3.83 -3.18 -16.98
C MET A 1 -3.58 -2.80 -15.53
N ILE A 2 -3.02 -1.61 -15.31
CA ILE A 2 -2.70 -1.14 -13.97
C ILE A 2 -3.87 -0.30 -13.45
N ASN A 3 -4.35 -0.63 -12.27
CA ASN A 3 -5.38 0.15 -11.61
C ASN A 3 -4.71 1.22 -10.75
N LYS A 4 -4.58 2.42 -11.29
CA LYS A 4 -3.91 3.51 -10.60
C LYS A 4 -4.62 3.93 -9.33
N PHE A 5 -5.92 3.78 -9.29
CA PHE A 5 -6.71 4.10 -8.12
C PHE A 5 -6.33 3.18 -6.96
N LEU A 6 -6.24 1.88 -7.24
CA LEU A 6 -5.87 0.90 -6.23
C LEU A 6 -4.45 1.14 -5.72
N LEU A 7 -3.53 1.48 -6.63
CA LEU A 7 -2.15 1.74 -6.22
C LEU A 7 -2.06 2.95 -5.31
N LYS A 8 -2.84 3.97 -5.57
CA LYS A 8 -2.87 5.14 -4.70
C LYS A 8 -3.43 4.82 -3.32
N GLU A 9 -4.50 4.02 -3.28
CA GLU A 9 -5.09 3.63 -1.99
C GLU A 9 -4.12 2.79 -1.18
N PHE A 10 -3.44 1.88 -1.83
CA PHE A 10 -2.43 1.09 -1.14
C PHE A 10 -1.30 1.98 -0.63
N GLY A 11 -0.83 2.91 -1.46
CA GLY A 11 0.22 3.83 -1.06
C GLY A 11 -0.14 4.68 0.13
N LEU A 12 -1.38 5.18 0.16
CA LEU A 12 -1.88 5.95 1.30
C LEU A 12 -1.93 5.10 2.56
N LYS A 13 -2.32 3.84 2.43
CA LYS A 13 -2.34 2.93 3.57
C LYS A 13 -0.94 2.74 4.14
N ILE A 14 0.05 2.53 3.28
CA ILE A 14 1.43 2.36 3.72
C ILE A 14 1.92 3.62 4.43
N ARG A 15 1.66 4.78 3.83
CA ARG A 15 2.08 6.05 4.43
C ARG A 15 1.42 6.26 5.79
N ASP A 16 0.12 5.99 5.88
CA ASP A 16 -0.64 6.17 7.11
C ASP A 16 -0.08 5.28 8.22
N LEU A 17 0.16 4.01 7.91
CA LEU A 17 0.72 3.07 8.88
C LEU A 17 2.13 3.48 9.30
N ARG A 18 2.93 3.96 8.35
CA ARG A 18 4.26 4.44 8.66
C ARG A 18 4.21 5.60 9.66
N LEU A 19 3.36 6.58 9.37
CA LEU A 19 3.23 7.76 10.23
C LEU A 19 2.67 7.39 11.61
N LYS A 20 1.71 6.49 11.65
CA LYS A 20 1.15 6.02 12.93
C LYS A 20 2.19 5.32 13.78
N ASN A 21 3.18 4.72 13.17
CA ASN A 21 4.27 4.06 13.88
C ASN A 21 5.47 4.98 14.09
N ASN A 22 5.31 6.26 13.79
CA ASN A 22 6.36 7.27 13.97
C ASN A 22 7.63 6.93 13.20
N LEU A 23 7.48 6.38 12.00
CA LEU A 23 8.61 5.98 11.17
C LEU A 23 8.81 6.96 10.03
N SER A 24 10.08 7.32 9.78
CA SER A 24 10.44 8.00 8.55
C SER A 24 10.49 6.98 7.42
N GLN A 25 10.51 7.45 6.18
CA GLN A 25 10.71 6.55 5.05
C GLN A 25 12.03 5.80 5.17
N GLU A 26 13.06 6.48 5.68
CA GLU A 26 14.36 5.86 5.87
C GLU A 26 14.32 4.75 6.90
N LYS A 27 13.62 4.97 8.02
CA LYS A 27 13.49 3.92 9.05
C LYS A 27 12.70 2.73 8.53
N LEU A 28 11.64 2.98 7.78
CA LEU A 28 10.89 1.89 7.17
C LEU A 28 11.75 1.12 6.18
N SER A 29 12.65 1.83 5.48
CA SER A 29 13.61 1.21 4.59
C SER A 29 14.49 0.20 5.33
N PHE A 30 14.98 0.55 6.51
CA PHE A 30 15.79 -0.37 7.31
C PHE A 30 14.99 -1.60 7.75
N ILE A 31 13.73 -1.39 8.11
CA ILE A 31 12.89 -2.51 8.59
C ILE A 31 12.56 -3.47 7.46
N THR A 32 12.22 -2.94 6.29
CA THR A 32 11.76 -3.75 5.17
C THR A 32 12.89 -4.28 4.29
N GLY A 33 14.03 -3.60 4.29
CA GLY A 33 15.08 -3.87 3.33
C GLY A 33 14.86 -3.20 1.98
N PHE A 34 13.76 -2.48 1.80
CA PHE A 34 13.51 -1.74 0.57
C PHE A 34 14.25 -0.40 0.60
N HIS A 35 14.68 0.04 -0.57
CA HIS A 35 15.26 1.37 -0.70
C HIS A 35 14.19 2.44 -0.40
N ARG A 36 14.59 3.52 0.27
CA ARG A 36 13.63 4.57 0.63
C ARG A 36 12.95 5.19 -0.60
N THR A 37 13.66 5.24 -1.72
CA THR A 37 13.08 5.73 -2.97
C THR A 37 11.91 4.85 -3.41
N TYR A 38 12.07 3.54 -3.29
CA TYR A 38 11.01 2.59 -3.62
C TYR A 38 9.80 2.82 -2.71
N ILE A 39 10.03 2.99 -1.40
CA ILE A 39 8.96 3.24 -0.45
C ILE A 39 8.21 4.52 -0.84
N GLY A 40 8.92 5.58 -1.18
CA GLY A 40 8.30 6.82 -1.62
C GLY A 40 7.44 6.65 -2.86
N MET A 41 7.92 5.86 -3.82
CA MET A 41 7.16 5.57 -5.04
C MET A 41 5.90 4.78 -4.73
N ILE A 42 5.99 3.80 -3.82
CA ILE A 42 4.82 3.02 -3.40
C ILE A 42 3.80 3.94 -2.74
N GLU A 43 4.25 4.83 -1.84
CA GLU A 43 3.34 5.73 -1.14
C GLU A 43 2.63 6.69 -2.08
N ARG A 44 3.26 7.04 -3.18
CA ARG A 44 2.64 7.92 -4.18
C ARG A 44 1.82 7.18 -5.22
N GLY A 45 1.78 5.85 -5.14
CA GLY A 45 1.03 5.05 -6.10
C GLY A 45 1.69 4.95 -7.45
N GLU A 46 3.00 5.08 -7.51
CA GLU A 46 3.76 5.11 -8.76
C GLU A 46 4.32 3.76 -9.18
N ARG A 47 4.18 2.75 -8.34
CA ARG A 47 4.72 1.43 -8.62
C ARG A 47 3.66 0.36 -8.40
N ASN A 48 3.63 -0.60 -9.31
CA ASN A 48 2.81 -1.78 -9.14
C ASN A 48 3.60 -2.74 -8.25
N ILE A 49 3.05 -3.04 -7.09
CA ILE A 49 3.77 -3.82 -6.08
C ILE A 49 3.44 -5.30 -6.22
N SER A 50 4.45 -6.14 -6.08
CA SER A 50 4.26 -7.59 -6.11
C SER A 50 3.63 -8.08 -4.81
N LEU A 51 3.00 -9.24 -4.88
CA LEU A 51 2.42 -9.87 -3.70
C LEU A 51 3.48 -10.13 -2.64
N THR A 52 4.67 -10.55 -3.07
CA THR A 52 5.78 -10.80 -2.15
C THR A 52 6.17 -9.53 -1.40
N ASN A 53 6.22 -8.40 -2.10
CA ASN A 53 6.60 -7.15 -1.45
C ASN A 53 5.48 -6.63 -0.55
N ILE A 54 4.21 -6.90 -0.89
CA ILE A 54 3.10 -6.60 0.01
C ILE A 54 3.29 -7.36 1.33
N ALA A 55 3.68 -8.62 1.25
CA ALA A 55 3.92 -9.44 2.44
C ALA A 55 5.03 -8.87 3.31
N VAL A 56 6.07 -8.27 2.70
CA VAL A 56 7.13 -7.62 3.45
C VAL A 56 6.58 -6.46 4.28
N PHE A 57 5.72 -5.64 3.67
CA PHE A 57 5.10 -4.54 4.42
C PHE A 57 4.20 -5.06 5.54
N SER A 58 3.42 -6.12 5.28
CA SER A 58 2.54 -6.64 6.32
C SER A 58 3.34 -7.13 7.52
N LYS A 59 4.48 -7.77 7.27
CA LYS A 59 5.36 -8.21 8.34
C LYS A 59 5.96 -7.02 9.08
N ALA A 60 6.37 -5.99 8.35
CA ALA A 60 6.96 -4.80 8.96
C ALA A 60 5.99 -4.11 9.91
N PHE A 61 4.71 -4.09 9.56
CA PHE A 61 3.68 -3.45 10.39
C PHE A 61 2.97 -4.45 11.31
N GLU A 62 3.42 -5.70 11.35
CA GLU A 62 2.88 -6.75 12.23
C GLU A 62 1.39 -6.92 12.06
N MET A 63 0.95 -7.04 10.82
CA MET A 63 -0.46 -7.23 10.51
C MET A 63 -0.61 -8.22 9.35
N ASP A 64 -1.80 -8.78 9.21
CA ASP A 64 -2.08 -9.71 8.12
C ASP A 64 -2.16 -8.98 6.80
N ILE A 65 -1.85 -9.68 5.71
CA ILE A 65 -1.99 -9.11 4.37
C ILE A 65 -3.42 -8.62 4.15
N SER A 66 -4.41 -9.38 4.63
CA SER A 66 -5.80 -8.98 4.47
C SER A 66 -6.10 -7.65 5.14
N ASP A 67 -5.52 -7.42 6.32
CA ASP A 67 -5.72 -6.15 7.01
C ASP A 67 -5.01 -5.01 6.27
N LEU A 68 -3.84 -5.30 5.74
CA LEU A 68 -3.08 -4.29 5.00
C LEU A 68 -3.83 -3.84 3.75
N LEU A 69 -4.58 -4.74 3.13
CA LEU A 69 -5.33 -4.45 1.92
C LEU A 69 -6.78 -4.04 2.19
N ASN A 70 -7.13 -3.82 3.45
CA ASN A 70 -8.46 -3.36 3.81
C ASN A 70 -8.49 -1.84 3.81
N PHE A 71 -9.14 -1.26 2.81
CA PHE A 71 -9.19 0.19 2.64
C PHE A 71 -10.53 0.80 3.06
N LYS A 72 -11.40 0.02 3.69
CA LYS A 72 -12.76 0.45 3.99
C LYS A 72 -12.83 1.76 4.77
N ASN A 73 -11.96 1.89 5.78
CA ASN A 73 -12.00 3.05 6.65
C ASN A 73 -11.07 4.17 6.21
N GLN A 74 -10.37 3.97 5.11
CA GLN A 74 -9.38 4.93 4.64
C GLN A 74 -10.03 6.02 3.81
N ASN A 75 -11.04 5.66 3.02
CA ASN A 75 -11.77 6.60 2.20
C ASN A 75 -13.21 6.12 2.13
N PRO A 76 -14.14 6.75 2.88
CA PRO A 76 -15.52 6.28 2.93
C PRO A 76 -16.25 6.39 1.61
N LYS A 77 -15.73 7.14 0.66
CA LYS A 77 -16.35 7.22 -0.67
C LYS A 77 -15.98 6.06 -1.56
N LEU A 78 -14.97 5.27 -1.15
CA LEU A 78 -14.57 4.11 -1.94
C LEU A 78 -15.53 2.97 -1.72
N SER A 79 -15.86 2.29 -2.79
CA SER A 79 -16.69 1.11 -2.73
C SER A 79 -16.01 0.01 -3.52
N TYR A 80 -16.54 -1.19 -3.39
CA TYR A 80 -16.05 -2.31 -4.17
C TYR A 80 -16.04 -2.00 -5.67
N GLN A 81 -17.01 -1.21 -6.11
CA GLN A 81 -17.13 -0.85 -7.52
C GLN A 81 -15.91 -0.10 -8.05
N ASP A 82 -15.26 0.67 -7.19
CA ASP A 82 -14.11 1.47 -7.61
C ASP A 82 -12.90 0.62 -7.96
N TYR A 83 -12.87 -0.62 -7.50
CA TYR A 83 -11.78 -1.55 -7.77
C TYR A 83 -12.14 -2.58 -8.82
N LYS A 84 -13.36 -2.52 -9.33
CA LYS A 84 -13.81 -3.51 -10.28
C LYS A 84 -13.24 -3.20 -11.66
N PHE A 85 -12.50 -4.13 -12.21
CA PHE A 85 -12.02 -3.99 -13.57
C PHE A 85 -13.17 -4.22 -14.52
N LYS A 86 -13.21 -3.43 -15.59
CA LYS A 86 -14.15 -3.72 -16.65
C LYS A 86 -13.72 -5.02 -17.26
N SER A 87 -14.58 -5.96 -17.17
CA SER A 87 -14.22 -7.21 -17.74
C SER A 87 -14.27 -7.06 -19.20
N ASP A 88 -13.92 -6.98 -19.70
CA ASP A 88 -13.88 -6.90 -20.85
C ASP A 88 -14.32 -7.63 -21.43
N SER A 89 -14.53 -7.72 -20.90
CA SER A 89 -14.73 -8.25 -21.17
C SER A 89 -15.17 -8.37 -21.71
#